data_e618f78ac7b5db1206ce954f7625ae7b
#
_entry.id   e618f78ac7b5db1206ce954f7625ae7b
#
_cell.length_a   1.000
_cell.length_b   1.000
_cell.length_c   1.000
_cell.angle_alpha   90.00
_cell.angle_beta   90.00
_cell.angle_gamma   90.00
#
_symmetry.space_group_name_H-M   'P 1'
#
loop_
_entity.id
_entity.type
_entity.pdbx_description
1 polymer ?
#
loop_
_entity_poly.entity_id
_entity_poly.type
_entity_poly.pdbx_seq_one_letter_code
_entity_poly.pdbx_strand_id
1 'polypeptide(L)'
;RALSSAASDVYKRQVIKKGSIFVMFKRFYPDIYIDSAYDIDYEGLYNKGYRGIIFDIDNTLVEHGAPVTKKCSDLFDSLRAIGFDTCIISNNKEPRVKPLADACGSRYVSKAAKPSPVNYIKAMDIMGTDRNNTFFVGDQLFTDVWGANRAGIMSVLVKPIDKHEEIQIILKRRLEWIVLFFYKRRKH
;
A
#
# COMPACT_ATOMS: atom_id res chain seq x y z
N ARG A 1 -17.73 -12.47 48.23
CA ARG A 1 -16.82 -11.37 47.81
C ARG A 1 -15.63 -11.83 46.94
N ALA A 2 -15.23 -13.11 46.98
CA ALA A 2 -14.11 -13.65 46.19
C ALA A 2 -14.41 -13.81 44.69
N LEU A 3 -15.68 -14.03 44.28
CA LEU A 3 -16.09 -14.17 42.87
C LEU A 3 -16.02 -12.87 42.07
N SER A 4 -16.11 -11.71 42.73
CA SER A 4 -16.02 -10.39 42.09
C SER A 4 -14.59 -10.03 41.61
N SER A 5 -13.55 -10.49 42.31
CA SER A 5 -12.15 -10.25 41.97
C SER A 5 -11.71 -11.05 40.72
N ALA A 6 -12.06 -12.35 40.67
CA ALA A 6 -11.71 -13.20 39.53
C ALA A 6 -12.39 -12.75 38.24
N ALA A 7 -13.65 -12.33 38.27
CA ALA A 7 -14.37 -11.79 37.12
C ALA A 7 -13.75 -10.46 36.64
N SER A 8 -13.33 -9.60 37.57
CA SER A 8 -12.62 -8.35 37.25
C SER A 8 -11.26 -8.61 36.59
N ASP A 9 -10.51 -9.62 37.06
CA ASP A 9 -9.21 -9.97 36.50
C ASP A 9 -9.33 -10.63 35.11
N VAL A 10 -10.33 -11.45 34.86
CA VAL A 10 -10.65 -12.01 33.57
C VAL A 10 -11.03 -10.92 32.57
N TYR A 11 -11.88 -9.98 33.00
CA TYR A 11 -12.28 -8.84 32.17
C TYR A 11 -11.11 -7.92 31.86
N LYS A 12 -10.25 -7.58 32.82
CA LYS A 12 -9.03 -6.81 32.61
C LYS A 12 -8.07 -7.49 31.65
N ARG A 13 -7.86 -8.82 31.77
CA ARG A 13 -7.02 -9.59 30.85
C ARG A 13 -7.60 -9.63 29.42
N GLN A 14 -8.93 -9.70 29.26
CA GLN A 14 -9.57 -9.63 27.95
C GLN A 14 -9.47 -8.24 27.33
N VAL A 15 -9.60 -7.17 28.10
CA VAL A 15 -9.46 -5.79 27.62
C VAL A 15 -8.01 -5.51 27.21
N ILE A 16 -7.03 -5.95 28.03
CA ILE A 16 -5.60 -5.81 27.71
C ILE A 16 -5.24 -6.62 26.45
N LYS A 17 -5.74 -7.87 26.29
CA LYS A 17 -5.53 -8.67 25.07
C LYS A 17 -6.14 -8.01 23.85
N LYS A 18 -7.38 -7.47 23.93
CA LYS A 18 -8.02 -6.75 22.83
C LYS A 18 -7.24 -5.49 22.44
N GLY A 19 -6.80 -4.71 23.42
CA GLY A 19 -5.97 -3.51 23.17
C GLY A 19 -4.63 -3.86 22.54
N SER A 20 -3.96 -4.92 22.99
CA SER A 20 -2.68 -5.37 22.47
C SER A 20 -2.77 -5.87 21.01
N ILE A 21 -3.79 -6.68 20.69
CA ILE A 21 -4.04 -7.16 19.31
C ILE A 21 -4.36 -5.98 18.39
N PHE A 22 -5.17 -5.03 18.84
CA PHE A 22 -5.54 -3.85 18.08
C PHE A 22 -4.34 -2.96 17.75
N VAL A 23 -3.46 -2.72 18.73
CA VAL A 23 -2.20 -1.98 18.54
C VAL A 23 -1.26 -2.71 17.58
N MET A 24 -1.21 -4.05 17.65
CA MET A 24 -0.37 -4.85 16.78
C MET A 24 -0.76 -4.75 15.30
N PHE A 25 -2.07 -4.67 14.98
CA PHE A 25 -2.53 -4.55 13.59
C PHE A 25 -2.45 -3.13 13.02
N LYS A 26 -2.35 -2.09 13.87
CA LYS A 26 -2.33 -0.69 13.43
C LYS A 26 -1.23 -0.41 12.40
N ARG A 27 -0.08 -1.10 12.49
CA ARG A 27 1.04 -0.98 11.53
C ARG A 27 0.70 -1.39 10.10
N PHE A 28 -0.36 -2.17 9.91
CA PHE A 28 -0.83 -2.66 8.62
C PHE A 28 -2.06 -1.90 8.11
N TYR A 29 -2.57 -0.92 8.86
CA TYR A 29 -3.73 -0.16 8.42
C TYR A 29 -3.34 0.84 7.34
N PRO A 30 -4.06 0.85 6.20
CA PRO A 30 -3.87 1.88 5.20
C PRO A 30 -4.47 3.20 5.68
N ASP A 31 -3.90 4.33 5.23
CA ASP A 31 -4.49 5.65 5.44
C ASP A 31 -5.76 5.81 4.61
N ILE A 32 -5.72 5.32 3.36
CA ILE A 32 -6.85 5.32 2.43
C ILE A 32 -7.07 3.89 1.90
N TYR A 33 -8.33 3.47 1.76
CA TYR A 33 -8.70 2.24 1.08
C TYR A 33 -9.75 2.55 0.02
N ILE A 34 -9.44 2.29 -1.24
CA ILE A 34 -10.24 2.60 -2.42
C ILE A 34 -10.31 1.38 -3.36
N ASP A 35 -11.22 1.39 -4.31
CA ASP A 35 -11.45 0.23 -5.17
C ASP A 35 -10.34 0.02 -6.20
N SER A 36 -9.82 1.09 -6.79
CA SER A 36 -8.82 1.02 -7.85
C SER A 36 -7.83 2.18 -7.77
N ALA A 37 -6.59 1.96 -8.23
CA ALA A 37 -5.62 3.02 -8.43
C ALA A 37 -6.13 4.09 -9.43
N TYR A 38 -7.01 3.70 -10.32
CA TYR A 38 -7.61 4.58 -11.33
C TYR A 38 -8.73 5.47 -10.78
N ASP A 39 -9.22 5.22 -9.57
CA ASP A 39 -10.32 5.98 -8.93
C ASP A 39 -9.82 6.98 -7.88
N ILE A 40 -8.49 7.15 -7.76
CA ILE A 40 -7.88 8.08 -6.82
C ILE A 40 -8.07 9.52 -7.32
N ASP A 41 -8.48 10.43 -6.42
CA ASP A 41 -8.53 11.87 -6.67
C ASP A 41 -7.12 12.47 -6.62
N TYR A 42 -6.36 12.31 -7.71
CA TYR A 42 -4.98 12.78 -7.81
C TYR A 42 -4.89 14.32 -7.78
N GLU A 43 -5.82 15.02 -8.43
CA GLU A 43 -5.86 16.49 -8.40
C GLU A 43 -6.07 17.00 -6.97
N GLY A 44 -7.02 16.39 -6.24
CA GLY A 44 -7.24 16.71 -4.83
C GLY A 44 -6.03 16.45 -3.95
N LEU A 45 -5.26 15.37 -4.22
CA LEU A 45 -4.01 15.10 -3.50
C LEU A 45 -2.90 16.10 -3.89
N TYR A 46 -2.80 16.47 -5.16
CA TYR A 46 -1.85 17.48 -5.60
C TYR A 46 -2.11 18.84 -4.94
N ASN A 47 -3.38 19.24 -4.86
CA ASN A 47 -3.82 20.46 -4.20
C ASN A 47 -3.56 20.44 -2.68
N LYS A 48 -3.48 19.25 -2.06
CA LYS A 48 -3.06 19.08 -0.66
C LYS A 48 -1.55 19.08 -0.45
N GLY A 49 -0.75 19.27 -1.51
CA GLY A 49 0.70 19.39 -1.43
C GLY A 49 1.47 18.11 -1.76
N TYR A 50 0.82 17.00 -2.14
CA TYR A 50 1.54 15.82 -2.60
C TYR A 50 2.19 16.07 -3.96
N ARG A 51 3.38 15.51 -4.17
CA ARG A 51 4.20 15.71 -5.39
C ARG A 51 4.77 14.39 -5.91
N GLY A 52 5.02 13.40 -5.05
CA GLY A 52 5.56 12.11 -5.40
C GLY A 52 4.54 10.98 -5.24
N ILE A 53 4.50 10.07 -6.20
CA ILE A 53 3.69 8.86 -6.12
C ILE A 53 4.58 7.64 -6.33
N ILE A 54 4.55 6.72 -5.39
CA ILE A 54 5.19 5.42 -5.52
C ILE A 54 4.11 4.37 -5.79
N PHE A 55 4.25 3.60 -6.88
CA PHE A 55 3.31 2.55 -7.25
C PHE A 55 3.91 1.16 -7.11
N ASP A 56 3.10 0.19 -6.68
CA ASP A 56 3.30 -1.21 -7.05
C ASP A 56 2.76 -1.48 -8.45
N ILE A 57 3.12 -2.64 -9.04
CA ILE A 57 2.74 -3.00 -10.42
C ILE A 57 1.60 -4.01 -10.43
N ASP A 58 1.94 -5.24 -10.00
CA ASP A 58 1.12 -6.41 -10.21
C ASP A 58 -0.12 -6.36 -9.32
N ASN A 59 -1.30 -6.53 -9.90
CA ASN A 59 -2.60 -6.36 -9.25
C ASN A 59 -2.94 -4.95 -8.76
N THR A 60 -2.05 -3.98 -8.97
CA THR A 60 -2.27 -2.56 -8.65
C THR A 60 -2.54 -1.72 -9.90
N LEU A 61 -1.63 -1.78 -10.89
CA LEU A 61 -1.70 -1.06 -12.16
C LEU A 61 -2.14 -1.95 -13.32
N VAL A 62 -1.70 -3.20 -13.31
CA VAL A 62 -2.02 -4.22 -14.30
C VAL A 62 -2.28 -5.54 -13.59
N GLU A 63 -2.92 -6.50 -14.26
CA GLU A 63 -3.06 -7.87 -13.77
C GLU A 63 -1.68 -8.50 -13.54
N HIS A 64 -1.62 -9.50 -12.67
CA HIS A 64 -0.36 -10.16 -12.35
C HIS A 64 0.34 -10.71 -13.61
N GLY A 65 1.58 -10.29 -13.82
CA GLY A 65 2.37 -10.70 -14.98
C GLY A 65 1.97 -10.07 -16.32
N ALA A 66 0.86 -9.33 -16.39
CA ALA A 66 0.38 -8.73 -17.63
C ALA A 66 1.27 -7.57 -18.11
N PRO A 67 1.33 -7.30 -19.43
CA PRO A 67 2.02 -6.12 -19.96
C PRO A 67 1.30 -4.83 -19.56
N VAL A 68 1.95 -3.69 -19.82
CA VAL A 68 1.31 -2.38 -19.66
C VAL A 68 0.09 -2.27 -20.56
N THR A 69 -0.98 -1.70 -20.04
CA THR A 69 -2.21 -1.39 -20.79
C THR A 69 -2.23 0.08 -21.18
N LYS A 70 -3.01 0.41 -22.24
CA LYS A 70 -3.24 1.82 -22.59
C LYS A 70 -3.79 2.62 -21.41
N LYS A 71 -4.71 2.04 -20.65
CA LYS A 71 -5.26 2.66 -19.44
C LYS A 71 -4.18 3.03 -18.42
N CYS A 72 -3.17 2.15 -18.27
CA CYS A 72 -2.06 2.42 -17.36
C CYS A 72 -1.17 3.57 -17.87
N SER A 73 -0.78 3.57 -19.14
CA SER A 73 0.02 4.67 -19.71
C SER A 73 -0.72 6.01 -19.67
N ASP A 74 -2.02 6.02 -20.01
CA ASP A 74 -2.85 7.23 -19.96
C ASP A 74 -2.94 7.81 -18.52
N LEU A 75 -2.97 6.95 -17.49
CA LEU A 75 -2.91 7.39 -16.09
C LEU A 75 -1.59 8.13 -15.83
N PHE A 76 -0.45 7.56 -16.20
CA PHE A 76 0.86 8.19 -15.97
C PHE A 76 1.03 9.50 -16.75
N ASP A 77 0.46 9.59 -17.95
CA ASP A 77 0.45 10.84 -18.72
C ASP A 77 -0.38 11.93 -18.00
N SER A 78 -1.54 11.57 -17.46
CA SER A 78 -2.35 12.51 -16.69
C SER A 78 -1.68 12.94 -15.38
N LEU A 79 -1.02 12.01 -14.67
CA LEU A 79 -0.27 12.33 -13.44
C LEU A 79 0.88 13.30 -13.72
N ARG A 80 1.58 13.12 -14.84
CA ARG A 80 2.64 14.02 -15.28
C ARG A 80 2.08 15.40 -15.66
N ALA A 81 0.93 15.44 -16.33
CA ALA A 81 0.26 16.70 -16.68
C ALA A 81 -0.20 17.49 -15.43
N ILE A 82 -0.63 16.80 -14.36
CA ILE A 82 -0.94 17.40 -13.06
C ILE A 82 0.33 17.95 -12.39
N GLY A 83 1.51 17.34 -12.63
CA GLY A 83 2.78 17.74 -12.04
C GLY A 83 3.37 16.76 -11.02
N PHE A 84 2.90 15.52 -10.99
CA PHE A 84 3.48 14.48 -10.14
C PHE A 84 4.76 13.89 -10.72
N ASP A 85 5.74 13.65 -9.87
CA ASP A 85 6.81 12.69 -10.10
C ASP A 85 6.36 11.29 -9.69
N THR A 86 6.72 10.29 -10.49
CA THR A 86 6.31 8.90 -10.25
C THR A 86 7.50 7.95 -10.18
N CYS A 87 7.42 6.96 -9.29
CA CYS A 87 8.37 5.87 -9.21
C CYS A 87 7.64 4.55 -8.97
N ILE A 88 7.95 3.55 -9.78
CA ILE A 88 7.42 2.20 -9.63
C ILE A 88 8.39 1.40 -8.75
N ILE A 89 7.92 0.76 -7.68
CA ILE A 89 8.72 -0.16 -6.89
C ILE A 89 8.10 -1.56 -6.87
N SER A 90 8.89 -2.58 -7.17
CA SER A 90 8.41 -3.97 -7.21
C SER A 90 9.44 -4.94 -6.66
N ASN A 91 8.96 -6.02 -6.01
CA ASN A 91 9.81 -7.14 -5.60
C ASN A 91 10.30 -7.99 -6.79
N ASN A 92 9.74 -7.77 -7.98
CA ASN A 92 10.13 -8.44 -9.20
C ASN A 92 11.52 -8.01 -9.69
N LYS A 93 12.10 -8.84 -10.58
CA LYS A 93 13.36 -8.55 -11.26
C LYS A 93 13.20 -7.45 -12.29
N GLU A 94 14.29 -6.80 -12.65
CA GLU A 94 14.33 -5.70 -13.61
C GLU A 94 13.68 -6.01 -14.99
N PRO A 95 13.84 -7.19 -15.60
CA PRO A 95 13.18 -7.50 -16.87
C PRO A 95 11.64 -7.43 -16.83
N ARG A 96 11.03 -7.55 -15.63
CA ARG A 96 9.58 -7.34 -15.44
C ARG A 96 9.25 -5.87 -15.25
N VAL A 97 10.05 -5.15 -14.45
CA VAL A 97 9.74 -3.80 -13.99
C VAL A 97 10.07 -2.74 -15.05
N LYS A 98 11.25 -2.84 -15.66
CA LYS A 98 11.76 -1.82 -16.57
C LYS A 98 10.87 -1.55 -17.79
N PRO A 99 10.38 -2.56 -18.55
CA PRO A 99 9.55 -2.30 -19.73
C PRO A 99 8.26 -1.56 -19.39
N LEU A 100 7.68 -1.85 -18.22
CA LEU A 100 6.46 -1.18 -17.75
C LEU A 100 6.76 0.27 -17.33
N ALA A 101 7.83 0.48 -16.59
CA ALA A 101 8.27 1.82 -16.20
C ALA A 101 8.60 2.70 -17.40
N ASP A 102 9.31 2.15 -18.39
CA ASP A 102 9.66 2.85 -19.64
C ASP A 102 8.38 3.24 -20.42
N ALA A 103 7.40 2.32 -20.54
CA ALA A 103 6.15 2.59 -21.22
C ALA A 103 5.27 3.62 -20.51
N CYS A 104 5.39 3.75 -19.17
CA CYS A 104 4.71 4.76 -18.36
C CYS A 104 5.51 6.06 -18.25
N GLY A 105 6.75 6.13 -18.74
CA GLY A 105 7.65 7.26 -18.52
C GLY A 105 7.94 7.51 -17.03
N SER A 106 7.98 6.45 -16.22
CA SER A 106 8.18 6.51 -14.76
C SER A 106 9.59 6.04 -14.37
N ARG A 107 10.11 6.56 -13.28
CA ARG A 107 11.28 5.98 -12.61
C ARG A 107 10.93 4.64 -11.98
N TYR A 108 11.92 3.80 -11.66
CA TYR A 108 11.64 2.51 -11.03
C TYR A 108 12.74 2.02 -10.10
N VAL A 109 12.34 1.13 -9.18
CA VAL A 109 13.24 0.31 -8.35
C VAL A 109 12.75 -1.14 -8.39
N SER A 110 13.51 -2.01 -9.04
CA SER A 110 13.30 -3.46 -9.04
C SER A 110 13.91 -4.10 -7.79
N LYS A 111 13.52 -5.35 -7.48
CA LYS A 111 13.98 -6.08 -6.28
C LYS A 111 13.86 -5.22 -5.00
N ALA A 112 12.74 -4.55 -4.85
CA ALA A 112 12.53 -3.54 -3.81
C ALA A 112 12.54 -4.08 -2.38
N ALA A 113 12.53 -5.41 -2.19
CA ALA A 113 12.54 -6.08 -0.89
C ALA A 113 11.44 -5.56 0.06
N LYS A 114 10.25 -5.22 -0.51
CA LYS A 114 9.11 -4.81 0.31
C LYS A 114 8.75 -5.91 1.32
N PRO A 115 8.49 -5.60 2.59
CA PRO A 115 8.19 -4.30 3.19
C PRO A 115 9.39 -3.54 3.79
N SER A 116 10.63 -3.75 3.33
CA SER A 116 11.74 -2.91 3.77
C SER A 116 11.53 -1.45 3.36
N PRO A 117 11.71 -0.46 4.25
CA PRO A 117 11.51 0.94 3.90
C PRO A 117 12.59 1.53 3.00
N VAL A 118 13.73 0.84 2.86
CA VAL A 118 14.93 1.36 2.16
C VAL A 118 14.63 1.80 0.74
N ASN A 119 13.89 0.97 -0.02
CA ASN A 119 13.60 1.28 -1.42
C ASN A 119 12.42 2.26 -1.61
N TYR A 120 11.59 2.47 -0.58
CA TYR A 120 10.63 3.59 -0.56
C TYR A 120 11.37 4.92 -0.39
N ILE A 121 12.37 4.97 0.50
CA ILE A 121 13.23 6.16 0.70
C ILE A 121 14.00 6.44 -0.59
N LYS A 122 14.64 5.42 -1.17
CA LYS A 122 15.34 5.55 -2.47
C LYS A 122 14.42 6.08 -3.57
N ALA A 123 13.16 5.65 -3.64
CA ALA A 123 12.20 6.15 -4.62
C ALA A 123 11.91 7.64 -4.41
N MET A 124 11.75 8.10 -3.16
CA MET A 124 11.61 9.52 -2.84
C MET A 124 12.84 10.32 -3.28
N ASP A 125 14.05 9.83 -2.98
CA ASP A 125 15.31 10.48 -3.37
C ASP A 125 15.40 10.61 -4.90
N ILE A 126 15.04 9.55 -5.66
CA ILE A 126 15.03 9.55 -7.13
C ILE A 126 14.04 10.58 -7.69
N MET A 127 12.90 10.79 -7.02
CA MET A 127 11.86 11.75 -7.43
C MET A 127 12.14 13.17 -6.94
N GLY A 128 13.09 13.37 -6.01
CA GLY A 128 13.33 14.65 -5.36
C GLY A 128 12.20 15.06 -4.40
N THR A 129 11.52 14.07 -3.80
CA THR A 129 10.40 14.26 -2.89
C THR A 129 10.73 13.76 -1.48
N ASP A 130 9.85 13.99 -0.51
CA ASP A 130 10.03 13.59 0.87
C ASP A 130 8.78 12.91 1.47
N ARG A 131 8.85 12.55 2.74
CA ARG A 131 7.77 11.84 3.43
C ARG A 131 6.48 12.63 3.55
N ASN A 132 6.53 13.96 3.54
CA ASN A 132 5.38 14.83 3.73
C ASN A 132 4.60 15.03 2.42
N ASN A 133 5.27 14.83 1.27
CA ASN A 133 4.70 15.09 -0.04
C ASN A 133 4.69 13.87 -0.97
N THR A 134 4.95 12.67 -0.43
CA THR A 134 4.91 11.40 -1.17
C THR A 134 3.86 10.46 -0.58
N PHE A 135 3.19 9.71 -1.44
CA PHE A 135 2.33 8.60 -1.03
C PHE A 135 2.58 7.35 -1.87
N PHE A 136 2.17 6.23 -1.31
CA PHE A 136 2.31 4.92 -1.94
C PHE A 136 0.94 4.33 -2.32
N VAL A 137 0.85 3.68 -3.46
CA VAL A 137 -0.33 2.97 -3.96
C VAL A 137 0.02 1.50 -4.21
N GLY A 138 -0.69 0.58 -3.60
CA GLY A 138 -0.50 -0.86 -3.79
C GLY A 138 -1.67 -1.69 -3.27
N ASP A 139 -1.65 -3.01 -3.52
CA ASP A 139 -2.76 -3.91 -3.26
C ASP A 139 -2.55 -4.85 -2.06
N GLN A 140 -1.33 -4.94 -1.50
CA GLN A 140 -1.00 -5.88 -0.43
C GLN A 140 -0.72 -5.19 0.91
N LEU A 141 -1.41 -5.60 1.99
CA LEU A 141 -1.19 -5.03 3.32
C LEU A 141 0.22 -5.31 3.87
N PHE A 142 0.70 -6.55 3.72
CA PHE A 142 1.94 -6.99 4.39
C PHE A 142 3.24 -6.63 3.65
N THR A 143 3.15 -6.22 2.41
CA THR A 143 4.30 -5.72 1.64
C THR A 143 4.19 -4.23 1.40
N ASP A 144 3.09 -3.77 0.88
CA ASP A 144 2.90 -2.41 0.37
C ASP A 144 2.56 -1.42 1.47
N VAL A 145 1.41 -1.62 2.12
CA VAL A 145 0.96 -0.73 3.20
C VAL A 145 1.95 -0.73 4.36
N TRP A 146 2.40 -1.92 4.78
CA TRP A 146 3.37 -2.00 5.86
C TRP A 146 4.71 -1.35 5.50
N GLY A 147 5.17 -1.51 4.26
CA GLY A 147 6.39 -0.86 3.77
C GLY A 147 6.27 0.66 3.77
N ALA A 148 5.17 1.20 3.24
CA ALA A 148 4.87 2.62 3.22
C ALA A 148 4.78 3.21 4.64
N ASN A 149 4.05 2.52 5.55
CA ASN A 149 3.96 2.93 6.96
C ASN A 149 5.33 2.94 7.66
N ARG A 150 6.20 1.97 7.35
CA ARG A 150 7.58 1.94 7.87
C ARG A 150 8.46 3.05 7.28
N ALA A 151 8.21 3.42 6.04
CA ALA A 151 8.89 4.55 5.41
C ALA A 151 8.37 5.91 5.90
N GLY A 152 7.23 5.93 6.59
CA GLY A 152 6.58 7.13 7.12
C GLY A 152 5.88 7.95 6.05
N ILE A 153 5.38 7.33 4.98
CA ILE A 153 4.61 7.96 3.92
C ILE A 153 3.15 7.50 3.95
N MET A 154 2.24 8.31 3.44
CA MET A 154 0.83 7.95 3.32
C MET A 154 0.66 6.70 2.43
N SER A 155 -0.18 5.78 2.86
CA SER A 155 -0.45 4.51 2.19
C SER A 155 -1.88 4.46 1.64
N VAL A 156 -2.00 4.16 0.35
CA VAL A 156 -3.27 3.92 -0.32
C VAL A 156 -3.34 2.44 -0.70
N LEU A 157 -4.26 1.72 -0.07
CA LEU A 157 -4.56 0.34 -0.44
C LEU A 157 -5.62 0.32 -1.53
N VAL A 158 -5.40 -0.47 -2.57
CA VAL A 158 -6.40 -0.73 -3.61
C VAL A 158 -6.83 -2.20 -3.59
N LYS A 159 -7.98 -2.51 -4.20
CA LYS A 159 -8.37 -3.90 -4.42
C LYS A 159 -7.51 -4.48 -5.56
N PRO A 160 -7.10 -5.75 -5.45
CA PRO A 160 -6.38 -6.40 -6.55
C PRO A 160 -7.24 -6.46 -7.81
N ILE A 161 -6.61 -6.25 -8.97
CA ILE A 161 -7.28 -6.27 -10.28
C ILE A 161 -7.74 -7.69 -10.62
N ASP A 162 -6.84 -8.67 -10.50
CA ASP A 162 -7.16 -10.08 -10.69
C ASP A 162 -7.31 -10.79 -9.34
N LYS A 163 -8.28 -11.71 -9.30
CA LYS A 163 -8.53 -12.59 -8.14
C LYS A 163 -7.79 -13.93 -8.24
N HIS A 164 -7.26 -14.27 -9.42
CA HIS A 164 -6.50 -15.50 -9.64
C HIS A 164 -5.04 -15.26 -9.23
N GLU A 165 -4.74 -15.55 -7.99
CA GLU A 165 -3.42 -15.36 -7.40
C GLU A 165 -2.77 -16.71 -7.07
N GLU A 166 -1.44 -16.75 -7.00
CA GLU A 166 -0.70 -17.91 -6.51
C GLU A 166 -1.13 -18.30 -5.08
N ILE A 167 -1.07 -19.59 -4.76
CA ILE A 167 -1.51 -20.15 -3.46
C ILE A 167 -0.90 -19.39 -2.27
N GLN A 168 0.36 -18.96 -2.37
CA GLN A 168 1.04 -18.21 -1.32
C GLN A 168 0.40 -16.84 -1.09
N ILE A 169 -0.07 -16.19 -2.15
CA ILE A 169 -0.74 -14.89 -2.09
C ILE A 169 -2.15 -15.08 -1.50
N ILE A 170 -2.87 -16.12 -1.91
CA ILE A 170 -4.19 -16.46 -1.36
C ILE A 170 -4.14 -16.64 0.17
N LEU A 171 -3.11 -17.31 0.69
CA LEU A 171 -2.95 -17.47 2.14
C LEU A 171 -2.70 -16.14 2.85
N LYS A 172 -1.86 -15.28 2.27
CA LYS A 172 -1.65 -13.91 2.76
C LYS A 172 -2.93 -13.09 2.75
N ARG A 173 -3.75 -13.18 1.70
CA ARG A 173 -5.05 -12.48 1.58
C ARG A 173 -6.03 -12.86 2.69
N ARG A 174 -6.04 -14.13 3.13
CA ARG A 174 -6.88 -14.56 4.27
C ARG A 174 -6.46 -13.87 5.57
N LEU A 175 -5.16 -13.69 5.79
CA LEU A 175 -4.66 -12.94 6.95
C LEU A 175 -4.95 -11.43 6.80
N GLU A 176 -4.81 -10.87 5.61
CA GLU A 176 -5.16 -9.48 5.30
C GLU A 176 -6.63 -9.19 5.57
N TRP A 177 -7.52 -10.13 5.22
CA TRP A 177 -8.95 -10.01 5.51
C TRP A 177 -9.22 -9.80 7.01
N ILE A 178 -8.52 -10.51 7.90
CA ILE A 178 -8.64 -10.34 9.35
C ILE A 178 -8.24 -8.91 9.74
N VAL A 179 -7.13 -8.41 9.23
CA VAL A 179 -6.66 -7.05 9.50
C VAL A 179 -7.66 -6.00 9.00
N LEU A 180 -8.16 -6.18 7.77
CA LEU A 180 -9.15 -5.29 7.16
C LEU A 180 -10.50 -5.31 7.88
N PHE A 181 -10.91 -6.45 8.43
CA PHE A 181 -12.09 -6.54 9.27
C PHE A 181 -12.00 -5.61 10.49
N PHE A 182 -10.87 -5.61 11.19
CA PHE A 182 -10.64 -4.71 12.32
C PHE A 182 -10.45 -3.26 11.88
N TYR A 183 -9.82 -3.01 10.74
CA TYR A 183 -9.68 -1.67 10.16
C TYR A 183 -11.03 -1.01 9.86
N LYS A 184 -11.92 -1.74 9.18
CA LYS A 184 -13.26 -1.24 8.82
C LYS A 184 -14.11 -0.92 10.05
N ARG A 185 -14.05 -1.74 11.11
CA ARG A 185 -14.78 -1.51 12.36
C ARG A 185 -14.32 -0.28 13.14
N ARG A 186 -13.17 0.27 12.83
CA ARG A 186 -12.66 1.48 13.49
C ARG A 186 -13.22 2.77 12.85
N LYS A 187 -13.64 2.72 11.58
CA LYS A 187 -14.18 3.89 10.86
C LYS A 187 -15.66 4.14 11.14
N HIS A 188 -16.28 3.21 11.87
CA HIS A 188 -17.65 3.33 12.38
C HIS A 188 -17.61 3.46 13.92
#